data_c160f5542cf0726b63cf680b29ff2589
#
_entry.id   c160f5542cf0726b63cf680b29ff2589
#
_cell.length_a   1.000
_cell.length_b   1.000
_cell.length_c   1.000
_cell.angle_alpha   90.00
_cell.angle_beta   90.00
_cell.angle_gamma   90.00
#
_symmetry.space_group_name_H-M   'P 1'
#
loop_
_entity.id
_entity.type
_entity.pdbx_description
1 polymer ?
#
loop_
_entity_poly.entity_id
_entity_poly.type
_entity_poly.pdbx_seq_one_letter_code
_entity_poly.pdbx_strand_id
1 'polypeptide(L)'
;MSLKEWTIMIYMAGDNNLAVDMAYALEQIKGVAEVGAESPNLFVYYDGNSPSIPTLYCDFSEPGKAIYVRSYKVPDKLYPVSNAKENENAADLRSIVNFVDWCVNRVQVEHKGEISYGRRAEKYALIFSGHSLGFQDIGLFKDETSGKSMTMKDIYAVLERLTMCREELDKKADDNKWEGDLRELSTKLLLGQPLDILGFDSCVMGMLEVGYQFSNMTKTMIASEGSVPSAGWTYAKLLGCLAREQNRNLDTPSVAELFVKQFIRTQDAYTVGGVSVDMAAWDLCNFEYLAGAFDELAEVLIKCFKDPASRIYRQMERVILHVHWKCQTYMYDQNVDLGDFCELLDRECGSIAEEIGGNDVKILQEIQQACRQVGEELRRSVILSGFSGGSYQYSNGVSVFFPWSREGYEVSRKNYKSLWFSKLATKKRLSWTAFLEKYLYEVSVRRLELPDEDVPVGSRYRYYSGVKFHEDLDSIMSGNGNSATKIAGQEGSKIAGQEGSKIAGQEGSKIAGQEGSKIAGQEGSKIAGQEGSKIAGQEGSKIAGQEGSKIAGQE
;
A
#
# COMPACT_ATOMS: atom_id res chain seq x y z
N MET A 1 2.97 26.27 27.73
CA MET A 1 3.51 26.30 26.37
C MET A 1 2.37 26.44 25.39
N SER A 2 2.56 27.15 24.29
CA SER A 2 1.61 27.12 23.17
C SER A 2 1.69 25.74 22.52
N LEU A 3 0.57 25.29 21.95
CA LEU A 3 0.56 24.07 21.15
C LEU A 3 1.45 24.28 19.94
N LYS A 4 2.14 23.24 19.53
CA LYS A 4 2.77 23.23 18.21
C LYS A 4 1.71 22.92 17.16
N GLU A 5 2.02 23.23 15.92
CA GLU A 5 1.08 22.99 14.83
C GLU A 5 0.90 21.48 14.60
N TRP A 6 1.98 20.71 14.62
CA TRP A 6 1.95 19.30 14.31
C TRP A 6 2.50 18.41 15.42
N THR A 7 1.86 17.28 15.61
CA THR A 7 2.43 16.08 16.24
C THR A 7 2.50 14.99 15.18
N ILE A 8 3.71 14.57 14.84
CA ILE A 8 3.99 13.52 13.87
C ILE A 8 4.42 12.27 14.63
N MET A 9 3.73 11.19 14.35
CA MET A 9 3.94 9.88 14.97
C MET A 9 4.29 8.87 13.89
N ILE A 10 5.44 8.23 13.98
CA ILE A 10 5.90 7.24 13.03
C ILE A 10 5.95 5.89 13.73
N TYR A 11 5.21 4.93 13.22
CA TYR A 11 5.10 3.59 13.77
C TYR A 11 5.86 2.61 12.88
N MET A 12 7.09 2.25 13.29
CA MET A 12 7.96 1.36 12.54
C MET A 12 7.82 -0.08 13.03
N ALA A 13 7.07 -0.89 12.29
CA ALA A 13 6.90 -2.31 12.53
C ALA A 13 8.03 -3.09 11.86
N GLY A 14 9.19 -3.09 12.46
CA GLY A 14 10.42 -3.60 11.89
C GLY A 14 10.90 -4.93 12.47
N ASP A 15 10.08 -5.64 13.23
CA ASP A 15 10.44 -7.01 13.65
C ASP A 15 10.29 -7.98 12.47
N ASN A 16 11.12 -7.77 11.46
CA ASN A 16 11.19 -8.52 10.22
C ASN A 16 12.47 -8.14 9.46
N ASN A 17 12.56 -8.51 8.20
CA ASN A 17 13.74 -8.25 7.38
C ASN A 17 14.00 -6.76 7.08
N LEU A 18 13.08 -5.84 7.41
CA LEU A 18 13.29 -4.40 7.26
C LEU A 18 13.98 -3.76 8.48
N ALA A 19 14.29 -4.54 9.51
CA ALA A 19 14.86 -4.01 10.76
C ALA A 19 16.07 -3.09 10.57
N VAL A 20 16.97 -3.42 9.66
CA VAL A 20 18.19 -2.65 9.41
C VAL A 20 17.87 -1.34 8.69
N ASP A 21 16.98 -1.39 7.70
CA ASP A 21 16.58 -0.20 6.95
C ASP A 21 15.83 0.77 7.85
N MET A 22 14.97 0.26 8.74
CA MET A 22 14.26 1.09 9.72
C MET A 22 15.18 1.68 10.78
N ALA A 23 16.23 0.96 11.18
CA ALA A 23 17.25 1.52 12.07
C ALA A 23 17.96 2.70 11.40
N TYR A 24 18.24 2.59 10.10
CA TYR A 24 18.81 3.68 9.32
C TYR A 24 17.84 4.86 9.21
N ALA A 25 16.56 4.60 8.98
CA ALA A 25 15.53 5.63 8.95
C ALA A 25 15.42 6.35 10.30
N LEU A 26 15.52 5.62 11.41
CA LEU A 26 15.51 6.20 12.75
C LEU A 26 16.67 7.17 12.97
N GLU A 27 17.89 6.83 12.50
CA GLU A 27 19.04 7.74 12.58
C GLU A 27 18.85 8.96 11.67
N GLN A 28 18.20 8.83 10.52
CA GLN A 28 17.85 9.98 9.69
C GLN A 28 16.89 10.94 10.41
N ILE A 29 15.89 10.40 11.09
CA ILE A 29 14.91 11.19 11.85
C ILE A 29 15.60 11.93 12.99
N LYS A 30 16.48 11.26 13.70
CA LYS A 30 17.27 11.85 14.76
C LYS A 30 18.11 13.03 14.25
N GLY A 31 18.76 12.87 13.11
CA GLY A 31 19.58 13.93 12.51
C GLY A 31 18.77 15.18 12.16
N VAL A 32 17.51 15.06 11.82
CA VAL A 32 16.63 16.21 11.60
C VAL A 32 16.28 16.90 12.91
N ALA A 33 16.04 16.13 13.95
CA ALA A 33 15.70 16.67 15.27
C ALA A 33 16.84 17.48 15.88
N GLU A 34 18.07 17.23 15.47
CA GLU A 34 19.23 17.95 16.00
C GLU A 34 19.36 19.38 15.48
N VAL A 35 18.69 19.73 14.39
CA VAL A 35 18.88 21.01 13.71
C VAL A 35 17.69 21.96 13.72
N GLY A 36 16.53 21.53 14.14
CA GLY A 36 15.31 22.33 14.01
C GLY A 36 14.77 22.91 15.30
N ALA A 37 14.94 24.19 15.52
CA ALA A 37 14.47 24.83 16.76
C ALA A 37 12.94 24.86 16.89
N GLU A 38 12.21 24.81 15.80
CA GLU A 38 10.75 24.86 15.79
C GLU A 38 10.12 23.75 14.95
N SER A 39 10.76 22.60 15.00
CA SER A 39 10.24 21.39 14.36
C SER A 39 8.93 20.94 15.02
N PRO A 40 8.13 20.13 14.33
CA PRO A 40 6.93 19.52 14.91
C PRO A 40 7.28 18.70 16.15
N ASN A 41 6.27 18.33 16.93
CA ASN A 41 6.45 17.24 17.88
C ASN A 41 6.65 15.97 17.06
N LEU A 42 7.71 15.24 17.36
CA LEU A 42 8.13 14.11 16.54
C LEU A 42 8.41 12.89 17.42
N PHE A 43 7.63 11.86 17.19
CA PHE A 43 7.71 10.62 17.94
C PHE A 43 7.88 9.43 17.00
N VAL A 44 8.65 8.44 17.44
CA VAL A 44 8.86 7.19 16.71
C VAL A 44 8.67 6.01 17.65
N TYR A 45 7.84 5.08 17.24
CA TYR A 45 7.84 3.71 17.75
C TYR A 45 8.79 2.92 16.86
N TYR A 46 9.74 2.25 17.44
CA TYR A 46 10.67 1.40 16.72
C TYR A 46 10.68 0.00 17.33
N ASP A 47 10.33 -0.96 16.52
CA ASP A 47 10.39 -2.37 16.87
C ASP A 47 11.29 -3.07 15.86
N GLY A 48 12.40 -3.61 16.31
CA GLY A 48 13.40 -4.20 15.44
C GLY A 48 13.60 -5.68 15.70
N ASN A 49 13.91 -6.40 14.67
CA ASN A 49 14.14 -7.85 14.72
C ASN A 49 15.51 -8.16 15.35
N SER A 50 15.66 -7.92 16.62
CA SER A 50 16.88 -8.30 17.36
C SER A 50 16.59 -8.52 18.84
N PRO A 51 16.96 -9.67 19.39
CA PRO A 51 16.77 -9.94 20.81
C PRO A 51 17.53 -8.99 21.74
N SER A 52 18.49 -8.24 21.22
CA SER A 52 19.29 -7.30 22.00
C SER A 52 18.80 -5.86 21.90
N ILE A 53 17.89 -5.57 21.01
CA ILE A 53 17.32 -4.24 20.83
C ILE A 53 15.85 -4.30 21.19
N PRO A 54 15.48 -3.81 22.36
CA PRO A 54 14.07 -3.80 22.75
C PRO A 54 13.28 -2.78 21.95
N THR A 55 11.98 -2.96 21.89
CA THR A 55 11.06 -1.96 21.34
C THR A 55 11.26 -0.61 22.03
N LEU A 56 11.41 0.44 21.24
CA LEU A 56 11.70 1.80 21.69
C LEU A 56 10.56 2.75 21.37
N TYR A 57 10.26 3.61 22.34
CA TYR A 57 9.47 4.82 22.16
C TYR A 57 10.45 5.99 22.16
N CYS A 58 10.50 6.73 21.07
CA CYS A 58 11.47 7.80 20.88
C CYS A 58 10.76 9.15 20.81
N ASP A 59 11.30 10.15 21.52
CA ASP A 59 10.85 11.54 21.45
C ASP A 59 11.99 12.40 20.87
N PHE A 60 11.74 12.97 19.71
CA PHE A 60 12.64 13.89 19.00
C PHE A 60 12.05 15.30 18.91
N SER A 61 11.12 15.64 19.78
CA SER A 61 10.37 16.90 19.69
C SER A 61 11.16 18.13 20.10
N GLU A 62 12.31 17.97 20.73
CA GLU A 62 13.18 19.08 21.13
C GLU A 62 14.53 18.99 20.43
N PRO A 63 14.99 20.10 19.81
CA PRO A 63 16.28 20.10 19.13
C PRO A 63 17.44 19.71 20.04
N GLY A 64 18.30 18.86 19.51
CA GLY A 64 19.45 18.38 20.23
C GLY A 64 19.13 17.41 21.37
N LYS A 65 17.86 17.00 21.51
CA LYS A 65 17.44 16.10 22.55
C LYS A 65 16.73 14.91 21.99
N ALA A 66 17.41 13.83 21.85
CA ALA A 66 16.82 12.55 21.48
C ALA A 66 16.60 11.70 22.71
N ILE A 67 15.35 11.42 23.06
CA ILE A 67 15.00 10.60 24.22
C ILE A 67 14.52 9.24 23.72
N TYR A 68 15.13 8.18 24.23
CA TYR A 68 14.78 6.81 23.92
C TYR A 68 14.29 6.11 25.17
N VAL A 69 13.07 5.63 25.14
CA VAL A 69 12.47 4.91 26.26
C VAL A 69 12.15 3.48 25.81
N ARG A 70 12.66 2.51 26.53
CA ARG A 70 12.28 1.12 26.29
C ARG A 70 10.79 0.96 26.59
N SER A 71 10.05 0.38 25.68
CA SER A 71 8.60 0.31 25.77
C SER A 71 8.12 -0.30 27.10
N TYR A 72 8.80 -1.33 27.58
CA TYR A 72 8.43 -1.97 28.85
C TYR A 72 8.69 -1.10 30.10
N LYS A 73 9.36 0.04 29.94
CA LYS A 73 9.57 1.02 31.00
C LYS A 73 8.57 2.16 30.96
N VAL A 74 7.71 2.20 29.99
CA VAL A 74 6.62 3.17 29.92
C VAL A 74 5.56 2.75 30.96
N PRO A 75 5.33 3.53 32.01
CA PRO A 75 4.39 3.16 33.06
C PRO A 75 2.95 3.35 32.59
N ASP A 76 2.04 2.70 33.30
CA ASP A 76 0.59 2.91 33.14
C ASP A 76 0.11 2.90 31.70
N LYS A 77 0.56 1.97 30.91
CA LYS A 77 0.02 1.79 29.56
C LYS A 77 -1.48 1.56 29.63
N LEU A 78 -2.21 2.04 28.64
CA LEU A 78 -3.66 1.86 28.58
C LEU A 78 -4.04 0.41 28.48
N TYR A 79 -3.24 -0.37 27.78
CA TYR A 79 -3.47 -1.79 27.59
C TYR A 79 -2.23 -2.60 27.94
N PRO A 80 -2.38 -3.70 28.65
CA PRO A 80 -1.29 -4.63 28.82
C PRO A 80 -1.02 -5.31 27.49
N VAL A 81 0.22 -5.28 27.04
CA VAL A 81 0.67 -6.05 25.89
C VAL A 81 1.46 -7.25 26.35
N SER A 82 1.22 -8.37 25.72
CA SER A 82 1.95 -9.59 26.03
C SER A 82 3.36 -9.54 25.47
N ASN A 83 4.27 -10.24 26.10
CA ASN A 83 5.68 -10.37 25.74
C ASN A 83 6.58 -9.19 26.04
N ALA A 84 6.19 -8.36 26.83
CA ALA A 84 6.74 -7.04 26.93
C ALA A 84 8.04 -6.93 27.72
N LYS A 85 8.86 -7.95 27.82
CA LYS A 85 10.12 -7.71 28.52
C LYS A 85 11.05 -6.85 27.69
N GLU A 86 11.23 -7.19 26.46
CA GLU A 86 12.21 -6.53 25.60
C GLU A 86 11.63 -6.18 24.24
N ASN A 87 10.68 -6.95 23.75
CA ASN A 87 10.05 -6.75 22.46
C ASN A 87 8.52 -6.74 22.63
N GLU A 88 7.86 -5.71 22.11
CA GLU A 88 6.41 -5.63 22.00
C GLU A 88 6.03 -6.20 20.64
N ASN A 89 4.87 -6.77 20.56
CA ASN A 89 4.35 -7.19 19.28
C ASN A 89 3.85 -5.96 18.49
N ALA A 90 4.57 -5.58 17.45
CA ALA A 90 4.19 -4.46 16.58
C ALA A 90 2.90 -4.72 15.80
N ALA A 91 2.50 -5.98 15.65
CA ALA A 91 1.23 -6.34 15.04
C ALA A 91 0.06 -6.41 16.04
N ASP A 92 0.27 -5.99 17.28
CA ASP A 92 -0.81 -5.87 18.27
C ASP A 92 -1.36 -4.45 18.25
N LEU A 93 -2.64 -4.33 17.92
CA LEU A 93 -3.31 -3.03 17.84
C LEU A 93 -3.21 -2.22 19.16
N ARG A 94 -3.01 -2.89 20.31
CA ARG A 94 -2.82 -2.24 21.60
C ARG A 94 -1.47 -1.52 21.69
N SER A 95 -0.46 -2.02 20.98
CA SER A 95 0.85 -1.37 20.90
C SER A 95 0.74 0.01 20.25
N ILE A 96 -0.05 0.13 19.18
CA ILE A 96 -0.28 1.42 18.51
C ILE A 96 -1.02 2.38 19.45
N VAL A 97 -2.08 1.90 20.08
CA VAL A 97 -2.87 2.74 20.99
C VAL A 97 -2.03 3.23 22.17
N ASN A 98 -1.21 2.35 22.76
CA ASN A 98 -0.31 2.71 23.84
C ASN A 98 0.75 3.74 23.39
N PHE A 99 1.28 3.57 22.18
CA PHE A 99 2.24 4.51 21.61
C PHE A 99 1.62 5.89 21.41
N VAL A 100 0.44 5.95 20.81
CA VAL A 100 -0.24 7.23 20.57
C VAL A 100 -0.63 7.88 21.92
N ASP A 101 -1.09 7.10 22.90
CA ASP A 101 -1.34 7.65 24.24
C ASP A 101 -0.08 8.24 24.84
N TRP A 102 1.05 7.56 24.69
CA TRP A 102 2.33 8.08 25.16
C TRP A 102 2.69 9.39 24.47
N CYS A 103 2.50 9.48 23.15
CA CYS A 103 2.81 10.67 22.39
C CYS A 103 2.01 11.90 22.81
N VAL A 104 0.73 11.74 23.11
CA VAL A 104 -0.16 12.90 23.29
C VAL A 104 -0.59 13.14 24.75
N ASN A 105 -0.52 12.17 25.62
CA ASN A 105 -1.06 12.25 26.97
C ASN A 105 -0.06 12.02 28.08
N ARG A 106 1.10 11.42 27.82
CA ARG A 106 2.07 11.17 28.89
C ARG A 106 2.68 12.47 29.36
N VAL A 107 2.58 12.68 30.64
CA VAL A 107 3.07 13.90 31.25
C VAL A 107 4.59 13.86 31.32
N GLN A 108 5.12 12.69 31.66
CA GLN A 108 6.54 12.57 31.94
C GLN A 108 7.00 11.12 31.96
N VAL A 109 8.08 10.83 31.29
CA VAL A 109 8.80 9.55 31.38
C VAL A 109 10.28 9.88 31.46
N GLU A 110 10.94 9.40 32.51
CA GLU A 110 12.37 9.62 32.69
C GLU A 110 13.17 8.45 32.13
N HIS A 111 14.18 8.74 31.35
CA HIS A 111 15.12 7.77 30.83
C HIS A 111 16.53 8.37 30.82
N LYS A 112 17.44 7.74 31.56
CA LYS A 112 18.83 8.20 31.70
C LYS A 112 18.96 9.67 32.13
N GLY A 113 18.06 10.14 32.96
CA GLY A 113 18.06 11.52 33.43
C GLY A 113 17.39 12.51 32.48
N GLU A 114 16.91 12.05 31.34
CA GLU A 114 16.14 12.86 30.40
C GLU A 114 14.65 12.58 30.54
N ILE A 115 13.85 13.57 30.29
CA ILE A 115 12.40 13.51 30.52
C ILE A 115 11.69 13.75 29.19
N SER A 116 10.81 12.81 28.84
CA SER A 116 9.91 12.94 27.71
C SER A 116 8.52 13.34 28.18
N TYR A 117 7.89 14.22 27.43
CA TYR A 117 6.55 14.73 27.73
C TYR A 117 5.62 14.46 26.57
N GLY A 118 4.40 14.04 26.87
CA GLY A 118 3.33 13.95 25.88
C GLY A 118 2.99 15.33 25.30
N ARG A 119 2.76 15.38 23.99
CA ARG A 119 2.63 16.65 23.27
C ARG A 119 1.45 16.66 22.35
N ARG A 120 0.42 17.37 22.74
CA ARG A 120 -0.73 17.66 21.89
C ARG A 120 -0.37 18.77 20.92
N ALA A 121 -1.07 18.78 19.79
CA ALA A 121 -0.91 19.76 18.72
C ALA A 121 -2.26 20.06 18.08
N GLU A 122 -2.26 20.95 17.08
CA GLU A 122 -3.46 21.28 16.34
C GLU A 122 -3.75 20.22 15.28
N LYS A 123 -2.70 19.68 14.71
CA LYS A 123 -2.76 18.70 13.63
C LYS A 123 -1.98 17.42 13.99
N TYR A 124 -2.48 16.31 13.54
CA TYR A 124 -1.88 15.00 13.81
C TYR A 124 -1.59 14.23 12.54
N ALA A 125 -0.37 13.72 12.43
CA ALA A 125 0.03 12.77 11.40
C ALA A 125 0.43 11.46 12.05
N LEU A 126 -0.07 10.35 11.50
CA LEU A 126 0.35 8.99 11.88
C LEU A 126 0.84 8.29 10.62
N ILE A 127 2.08 7.82 10.65
CA ILE A 127 2.72 7.14 9.54
C ILE A 127 3.05 5.73 9.97
N PHE A 128 2.51 4.75 9.25
CA PHE A 128 2.86 3.35 9.42
C PHE A 128 3.97 2.98 8.46
N SER A 129 5.04 2.38 8.96
CA SER A 129 6.17 1.90 8.17
C SER A 129 6.35 0.41 8.38
N GLY A 130 6.39 -0.36 7.31
CA GLY A 130 6.52 -1.81 7.34
C GLY A 130 6.03 -2.49 6.08
N HIS A 131 5.94 -3.81 6.12
CA HIS A 131 5.39 -4.57 5.01
C HIS A 131 3.89 -4.43 4.88
N SER A 132 3.39 -4.42 3.65
CA SER A 132 1.96 -4.50 3.36
C SER A 132 1.69 -5.07 1.97
N LEU A 133 0.48 -5.55 1.78
CA LEU A 133 -0.05 -6.07 0.53
C LEU A 133 -1.44 -5.47 0.25
N GLY A 134 -1.58 -4.16 0.39
CA GLY A 134 -2.86 -3.49 0.25
C GLY A 134 -3.87 -3.99 1.28
N PHE A 135 -5.04 -4.37 0.83
CA PHE A 135 -6.11 -4.87 1.71
C PHE A 135 -5.95 -6.32 2.16
N GLN A 136 -4.88 -6.99 1.76
CA GLN A 136 -4.64 -8.38 2.16
C GLN A 136 -4.20 -8.43 3.62
N ASP A 137 -4.81 -9.30 4.40
CA ASP A 137 -4.48 -9.43 5.82
C ASP A 137 -3.13 -10.12 6.06
N ILE A 138 -2.54 -10.68 5.04
CA ILE A 138 -1.30 -11.44 5.16
C ILE A 138 -0.12 -10.50 5.06
N GLY A 139 0.74 -10.51 6.05
CA GLY A 139 1.99 -9.74 6.03
C GLY A 139 1.84 -8.26 6.37
N LEU A 140 0.63 -7.77 6.64
CA LEU A 140 0.42 -6.37 7.02
C LEU A 140 1.07 -6.10 8.37
N PHE A 141 2.13 -5.30 8.36
CA PHE A 141 2.94 -4.98 9.53
C PHE A 141 3.31 -6.21 10.38
N LYS A 142 3.82 -7.24 9.70
CA LYS A 142 4.13 -8.52 10.32
C LYS A 142 5.24 -8.38 11.34
N ASP A 143 5.01 -8.98 12.48
CA ASP A 143 5.96 -9.15 13.56
C ASP A 143 6.42 -10.62 13.54
N GLU A 144 7.68 -10.86 13.29
CA GLU A 144 8.19 -12.22 13.13
C GLU A 144 8.39 -12.94 14.46
N THR A 145 8.71 -12.23 15.51
CA THR A 145 8.86 -12.82 16.85
C THR A 145 7.53 -13.38 17.35
N SER A 146 6.44 -12.69 17.14
CA SER A 146 5.11 -13.18 17.52
C SER A 146 4.46 -14.05 16.43
N GLY A 147 4.93 -13.97 15.21
CA GLY A 147 4.35 -14.63 14.05
C GLY A 147 3.01 -14.04 13.61
N LYS A 148 2.68 -12.82 14.03
CA LYS A 148 1.40 -12.19 13.74
C LYS A 148 1.52 -11.09 12.72
N SER A 149 0.39 -10.82 12.07
CA SER A 149 0.20 -9.67 11.20
C SER A 149 -1.08 -8.96 11.58
N MET A 150 -1.18 -7.68 11.26
CA MET A 150 -2.43 -6.96 11.36
C MET A 150 -3.36 -7.28 10.21
N THR A 151 -4.62 -6.95 10.37
CA THR A 151 -5.62 -6.94 9.32
C THR A 151 -6.08 -5.51 9.06
N MET A 152 -6.71 -5.28 7.91
CA MET A 152 -7.36 -3.99 7.64
C MET A 152 -8.40 -3.64 8.70
N LYS A 153 -9.03 -4.66 9.27
CA LYS A 153 -10.01 -4.49 10.33
C LYS A 153 -9.36 -4.01 11.63
N ASP A 154 -8.16 -4.47 11.92
CA ASP A 154 -7.42 -4.06 13.12
C ASP A 154 -7.00 -2.59 13.00
N ILE A 155 -6.47 -2.20 11.84
CA ILE A 155 -6.10 -0.80 11.61
C ILE A 155 -7.33 0.10 11.69
N TYR A 156 -8.46 -0.34 11.13
CA TYR A 156 -9.72 0.39 11.25
C TYR A 156 -10.10 0.59 12.73
N ALA A 157 -10.06 -0.48 13.51
CA ALA A 157 -10.41 -0.42 14.93
C ALA A 157 -9.47 0.50 15.73
N VAL A 158 -8.18 0.47 15.39
CA VAL A 158 -7.19 1.38 15.99
C VAL A 158 -7.55 2.83 15.63
N LEU A 159 -7.71 3.15 14.35
CA LEU A 159 -7.99 4.52 13.93
C LEU A 159 -9.31 5.03 14.50
N GLU A 160 -10.35 4.19 14.51
CA GLU A 160 -11.61 4.53 15.17
C GLU A 160 -11.37 4.88 16.64
N ARG A 161 -10.60 4.07 17.36
CA ARG A 161 -10.28 4.32 18.78
C ARG A 161 -9.49 5.60 18.99
N LEU A 162 -8.54 5.89 18.12
CA LEU A 162 -7.68 7.06 18.23
C LEU A 162 -8.45 8.37 18.01
N THR A 163 -9.36 8.36 17.08
CA THR A 163 -10.02 9.58 16.59
C THR A 163 -11.30 9.93 17.33
N MET A 164 -11.89 8.98 18.06
CA MET A 164 -13.13 9.21 18.81
C MET A 164 -13.10 10.47 19.65
N CYS A 165 -14.13 11.29 19.50
CA CYS A 165 -14.36 12.42 20.36
C CYS A 165 -14.91 11.97 21.73
N ARG A 166 -15.02 12.92 22.68
CA ARG A 166 -15.48 12.61 24.04
C ARG A 166 -16.88 11.99 24.05
N GLU A 167 -17.78 12.53 23.23
CA GLU A 167 -19.17 12.08 23.21
C GLU A 167 -19.30 10.66 22.68
N GLU A 168 -18.50 10.30 21.69
CA GLU A 168 -18.49 8.95 21.13
C GLU A 168 -17.90 7.94 22.14
N LEU A 169 -16.86 8.33 22.85
CA LEU A 169 -16.25 7.50 23.89
C LEU A 169 -17.25 7.20 25.01
N ASP A 170 -17.92 8.23 25.51
CA ASP A 170 -18.86 8.10 26.60
C ASP A 170 -20.05 7.23 26.17
N LYS A 171 -20.55 7.43 24.93
CA LYS A 171 -21.63 6.62 24.40
C LYS A 171 -21.24 5.16 24.21
N LYS A 172 -20.04 4.88 23.73
CA LYS A 172 -19.58 3.49 23.58
C LYS A 172 -19.35 2.83 24.94
N ALA A 173 -18.91 3.57 25.92
CA ALA A 173 -18.73 3.06 27.28
C ALA A 173 -20.08 2.64 27.89
N ASP A 174 -21.11 3.46 27.72
CA ASP A 174 -22.45 3.17 28.24
C ASP A 174 -23.08 1.97 27.53
N ASP A 175 -22.89 1.89 26.22
CA ASP A 175 -23.46 0.80 25.41
C ASP A 175 -22.72 -0.52 25.58
N ASN A 176 -21.53 -0.52 26.15
CA ASN A 176 -20.64 -1.68 26.26
C ASN A 176 -20.45 -2.38 24.91
N LYS A 177 -20.31 -1.60 23.84
CA LYS A 177 -20.31 -2.07 22.45
C LYS A 177 -18.94 -2.08 21.81
N TRP A 178 -17.96 -2.52 22.52
CA TRP A 178 -16.63 -2.67 21.98
C TRP A 178 -16.41 -4.08 21.45
N GLU A 179 -15.74 -4.17 20.33
CA GLU A 179 -15.44 -5.44 19.71
C GLU A 179 -13.93 -5.72 19.71
N GLY A 180 -13.59 -6.97 19.69
CA GLY A 180 -12.22 -7.42 19.58
C GLY A 180 -11.35 -7.14 20.81
N ASP A 181 -10.07 -7.00 20.57
CA ASP A 181 -9.05 -6.89 21.61
C ASP A 181 -9.00 -5.52 22.31
N LEU A 182 -9.79 -4.56 21.86
CA LEU A 182 -9.92 -3.25 22.50
C LEU A 182 -11.15 -3.16 23.43
N ARG A 183 -11.70 -4.28 23.80
CA ARG A 183 -12.98 -4.36 24.51
C ARG A 183 -12.94 -3.79 25.95
N GLU A 184 -11.81 -3.85 26.60
CA GLU A 184 -11.61 -3.31 27.95
C GLU A 184 -11.07 -1.89 27.90
N LEU A 185 -11.83 -1.03 27.29
CA LEU A 185 -11.35 0.29 26.97
C LEU A 185 -11.33 1.25 28.12
N SER A 186 -10.22 1.89 28.26
CA SER A 186 -10.11 3.17 28.93
C SER A 186 -10.90 4.24 28.14
N THR A 187 -11.73 4.99 28.84
CA THR A 187 -12.42 6.15 28.26
C THR A 187 -11.48 7.35 28.09
N LYS A 188 -10.19 7.14 28.12
CA LYS A 188 -9.20 8.19 27.98
C LYS A 188 -9.22 8.75 26.57
N LEU A 189 -9.36 10.05 26.45
CA LEU A 189 -9.33 10.75 25.17
C LEU A 189 -7.91 10.68 24.59
N LEU A 190 -7.82 10.20 23.36
CA LEU A 190 -6.57 10.16 22.61
C LEU A 190 -6.48 11.39 21.70
N LEU A 191 -6.64 11.27 20.42
CA LEU A 191 -6.62 12.44 19.54
C LEU A 191 -7.91 13.25 19.68
N GLY A 192 -9.05 12.60 19.65
CA GLY A 192 -10.36 13.22 19.79
C GLY A 192 -10.82 13.94 18.54
N GLN A 193 -10.15 13.72 17.43
CA GLN A 193 -10.45 14.28 16.10
C GLN A 193 -9.85 13.37 15.03
N PRO A 194 -10.34 13.42 13.79
CA PRO A 194 -9.71 12.70 12.68
C PRO A 194 -8.25 13.11 12.53
N LEU A 195 -7.45 12.19 12.03
CA LEU A 195 -6.08 12.50 11.64
C LEU A 195 -6.08 13.53 10.51
N ASP A 196 -5.12 14.41 10.51
CA ASP A 196 -4.89 15.30 9.38
C ASP A 196 -4.16 14.55 8.27
N ILE A 197 -3.19 13.72 8.62
CA ILE A 197 -2.48 12.87 7.67
C ILE A 197 -2.37 11.44 8.21
N LEU A 198 -2.77 10.47 7.39
CA LEU A 198 -2.46 9.06 7.54
C LEU A 198 -1.47 8.67 6.45
N GLY A 199 -0.28 8.25 6.83
CA GLY A 199 0.76 7.85 5.89
C GLY A 199 1.02 6.35 5.90
N PHE A 200 1.27 5.77 4.75
CA PHE A 200 1.72 4.39 4.62
C PHE A 200 3.07 4.33 3.90
N ASP A 201 4.13 4.26 4.67
CA ASP A 201 5.47 3.95 4.21
C ASP A 201 5.57 2.43 4.03
N SER A 202 4.81 1.94 3.09
CA SER A 202 4.63 0.51 2.81
C SER A 202 4.02 0.30 1.42
N CYS A 203 4.20 -0.91 0.87
CA CYS A 203 3.82 -1.21 -0.50
C CYS A 203 2.31 -1.31 -0.70
N VAL A 204 1.83 -0.95 -1.89
CA VAL A 204 0.49 -1.29 -2.41
C VAL A 204 -0.68 -0.77 -1.55
N MET A 205 -0.46 0.24 -0.72
CA MET A 205 -1.54 0.83 0.07
C MET A 205 -2.32 1.90 -0.72
N GLY A 206 -1.86 2.25 -1.92
CA GLY A 206 -2.44 3.25 -2.81
C GLY A 206 -3.69 2.77 -3.55
N MET A 207 -4.65 2.15 -2.85
CA MET A 207 -5.85 1.55 -3.43
C MET A 207 -7.11 2.31 -3.04
N LEU A 208 -8.07 2.39 -3.97
CA LEU A 208 -9.39 2.98 -3.71
C LEU A 208 -10.07 2.33 -2.50
N GLU A 209 -9.98 1.00 -2.41
CA GLU A 209 -10.55 0.21 -1.32
C GLU A 209 -9.98 0.62 0.04
N VAL A 210 -8.68 0.88 0.08
CA VAL A 210 -7.96 1.26 1.31
C VAL A 210 -8.31 2.70 1.71
N GLY A 211 -8.29 3.62 0.75
CA GLY A 211 -8.65 5.02 1.00
C GLY A 211 -10.10 5.13 1.49
N TYR A 212 -11.02 4.42 0.86
CA TYR A 212 -12.42 4.41 1.27
C TYR A 212 -12.61 3.82 2.68
N GLN A 213 -11.80 2.83 3.05
CA GLN A 213 -11.84 2.19 4.37
C GLN A 213 -11.60 3.19 5.50
N PHE A 214 -10.77 4.21 5.27
CA PHE A 214 -10.33 5.16 6.30
C PHE A 214 -10.88 6.57 6.13
N SER A 215 -11.75 6.82 5.15
CA SER A 215 -12.22 8.16 4.79
C SER A 215 -12.92 8.93 5.92
N ASN A 216 -13.46 8.23 6.90
CA ASN A 216 -14.11 8.87 8.04
C ASN A 216 -13.14 9.21 9.19
N MET A 217 -11.91 8.76 9.15
CA MET A 217 -10.98 8.83 10.28
C MET A 217 -9.74 9.65 9.98
N THR A 218 -9.56 10.04 8.74
CA THR A 218 -8.46 10.91 8.33
C THR A 218 -8.88 11.80 7.17
N LYS A 219 -8.31 13.01 7.13
CA LYS A 219 -8.61 13.98 6.07
C LYS A 219 -7.79 13.71 4.82
N THR A 220 -6.52 13.41 5.01
CA THR A 220 -5.56 13.20 3.92
C THR A 220 -4.83 11.89 4.12
N MET A 221 -4.64 11.14 3.05
CA MET A 221 -3.85 9.93 3.06
C MET A 221 -2.69 10.04 2.07
N ILE A 222 -1.55 9.44 2.42
CA ILE A 222 -0.37 9.38 1.57
C ILE A 222 0.04 7.93 1.44
N ALA A 223 0.10 7.42 0.22
CA ALA A 223 0.42 6.01 -0.05
C ALA A 223 0.95 5.81 -1.47
N SER A 224 1.48 4.63 -1.73
CA SER A 224 1.95 4.20 -3.05
C SER A 224 1.07 3.08 -3.60
N GLU A 225 0.81 3.13 -4.90
CA GLU A 225 0.10 2.06 -5.62
C GLU A 225 1.01 0.85 -5.83
N GLY A 226 2.28 1.10 -6.01
CA GLY A 226 3.32 0.10 -6.22
C GLY A 226 4.18 -0.16 -5.00
N SER A 227 5.42 -0.51 -5.27
CA SER A 227 6.39 -0.85 -4.24
C SER A 227 7.04 0.39 -3.65
N VAL A 228 7.22 0.39 -2.35
CA VAL A 228 8.07 1.33 -1.64
C VAL A 228 9.42 0.65 -1.41
N PRO A 229 10.55 1.31 -1.68
CA PRO A 229 11.87 0.74 -1.40
C PRO A 229 12.04 0.37 0.08
N SER A 230 12.82 -0.64 0.39
CA SER A 230 13.02 -1.09 1.78
C SER A 230 13.59 0.00 2.69
N ALA A 231 14.33 0.94 2.12
CA ALA A 231 14.79 2.11 2.86
C ALA A 231 13.66 3.06 3.27
N GLY A 232 12.46 2.83 2.78
CA GLY A 232 11.27 3.58 3.14
C GLY A 232 11.27 5.02 2.64
N TRP A 233 10.49 5.84 3.28
CA TRP A 233 10.43 7.26 3.00
C TRP A 233 11.72 7.95 3.44
N THR A 234 12.17 8.93 2.66
CA THR A 234 13.38 9.69 2.97
C THR A 234 13.12 10.71 4.08
N TYR A 235 12.92 10.22 5.30
CA TYR A 235 12.50 11.02 6.45
C TYR A 235 13.35 12.28 6.68
N ALA A 236 14.66 12.19 6.47
CA ALA A 236 15.54 13.35 6.60
C ALA A 236 15.13 14.48 5.66
N LYS A 237 14.66 14.15 4.46
CA LYS A 237 14.22 15.16 3.48
C LYS A 237 12.81 15.65 3.77
N LEU A 238 11.91 14.74 4.11
CA LEU A 238 10.51 15.06 4.38
C LEU A 238 10.39 15.96 5.61
N LEU A 239 10.90 15.50 6.73
CA LEU A 239 10.83 16.23 8.00
C LEU A 239 11.67 17.50 7.96
N GLY A 240 12.85 17.43 7.32
CA GLY A 240 13.68 18.60 7.13
C GLY A 240 13.04 19.67 6.27
N CYS A 241 12.10 19.33 5.40
CA CYS A 241 11.33 20.32 4.67
C CYS A 241 10.28 20.99 5.55
N LEU A 242 9.64 20.23 6.44
CA LEU A 242 8.67 20.82 7.37
C LEU A 242 9.31 21.77 8.37
N ALA A 243 10.55 21.49 8.75
CA ALA A 243 11.28 22.32 9.70
C ALA A 243 11.73 23.66 9.14
N ARG A 244 11.58 23.91 7.83
CA ARG A 244 12.00 25.16 7.20
C ARG A 244 10.98 26.26 7.47
N GLU A 245 11.49 27.44 7.74
CA GLU A 245 10.66 28.61 8.04
C GLU A 245 9.61 28.91 6.98
N GLN A 246 9.97 28.79 5.73
CA GLN A 246 9.08 29.04 4.59
C GLN A 246 7.91 28.05 4.46
N ASN A 247 7.97 26.93 5.16
CA ASN A 247 6.96 25.88 5.13
C ASN A 247 6.13 25.84 6.42
N ARG A 248 6.24 26.88 7.25
CA ARG A 248 5.40 27.00 8.44
C ARG A 248 4.00 27.42 8.05
N ASN A 249 3.06 26.94 8.79
CA ASN A 249 1.63 27.22 8.59
C ASN A 249 1.11 26.76 7.23
N LEU A 250 1.70 25.75 6.63
CA LEU A 250 1.10 25.12 5.48
C LEU A 250 -0.17 24.38 5.89
N ASP A 251 -1.18 24.43 5.05
CA ASP A 251 -2.34 23.60 5.23
C ASP A 251 -2.00 22.13 4.99
N THR A 252 -2.88 21.25 5.41
CA THR A 252 -2.65 19.79 5.31
C THR A 252 -2.42 19.31 3.89
N PRO A 253 -3.19 19.74 2.87
CA PRO A 253 -2.91 19.38 1.49
C PRO A 253 -1.51 19.80 1.04
N SER A 254 -1.08 21.00 1.37
CA SER A 254 0.25 21.50 0.99
C SER A 254 1.39 20.70 1.64
N VAL A 255 1.20 20.25 2.88
CA VAL A 255 2.16 19.38 3.55
C VAL A 255 2.21 18.02 2.85
N ALA A 256 1.07 17.46 2.49
CA ALA A 256 1.00 16.18 1.79
C ALA A 256 1.64 16.28 0.40
N GLU A 257 1.37 17.37 -0.33
CA GLU A 257 2.00 17.65 -1.61
C GLU A 257 3.52 17.74 -1.49
N LEU A 258 3.99 18.40 -0.43
CA LEU A 258 5.42 18.51 -0.14
C LEU A 258 6.04 17.13 0.07
N PHE A 259 5.36 16.23 0.77
CA PHE A 259 5.84 14.87 1.01
C PHE A 259 5.98 14.10 -0.30
N VAL A 260 4.95 14.10 -1.15
CA VAL A 260 5.01 13.46 -2.47
C VAL A 260 6.17 14.01 -3.30
N LYS A 261 6.30 15.32 -3.38
CA LYS A 261 7.38 15.96 -4.15
C LYS A 261 8.76 15.57 -3.65
N GLN A 262 8.96 15.56 -2.34
CA GLN A 262 10.26 15.21 -1.77
C GLN A 262 10.56 13.73 -1.95
N PHE A 263 9.58 12.86 -1.73
CA PHE A 263 9.76 11.43 -1.95
C PHE A 263 10.20 11.16 -3.38
N ILE A 264 9.43 11.58 -4.37
CA ILE A 264 9.72 11.32 -5.79
C ILE A 264 11.10 11.87 -6.17
N ARG A 265 11.45 13.08 -5.73
CA ARG A 265 12.74 13.71 -6.04
C ARG A 265 13.95 12.99 -5.45
N THR A 266 13.75 12.14 -4.48
CA THR A 266 14.86 11.47 -3.80
C THR A 266 15.01 10.01 -4.23
N GLN A 267 14.24 9.56 -5.22
CA GLN A 267 14.24 8.17 -5.66
C GLN A 267 15.19 7.89 -6.85
N ASP A 268 15.94 8.88 -7.31
CA ASP A 268 16.81 8.73 -8.48
C ASP A 268 17.76 7.53 -8.36
N ALA A 269 18.27 7.26 -7.17
CA ALA A 269 19.18 6.14 -6.94
C ALA A 269 18.51 4.79 -7.20
N TYR A 270 17.24 4.66 -6.83
CA TYR A 270 16.47 3.43 -7.06
C TYR A 270 16.05 3.32 -8.52
N THR A 271 15.68 4.43 -9.12
CA THR A 271 15.33 4.49 -10.54
C THR A 271 16.49 4.06 -11.43
N VAL A 272 17.71 4.49 -11.08
CA VAL A 272 18.92 4.05 -11.78
C VAL A 272 19.12 2.54 -11.66
N GLY A 273 18.69 1.95 -10.54
CA GLY A 273 18.68 0.50 -10.34
C GLY A 273 17.56 -0.23 -11.08
N GLY A 274 16.72 0.48 -11.82
CA GLY A 274 15.62 -0.11 -12.57
C GLY A 274 14.33 -0.32 -11.75
N VAL A 275 14.27 0.19 -10.53
CA VAL A 275 13.10 0.08 -9.68
C VAL A 275 12.25 1.33 -9.86
N SER A 276 11.03 1.17 -10.31
CA SER A 276 10.08 2.27 -10.38
C SER A 276 9.36 2.44 -9.04
N VAL A 277 9.06 3.67 -8.70
CA VAL A 277 8.32 4.03 -7.49
C VAL A 277 7.26 5.06 -7.82
N ASP A 278 6.23 5.10 -7.02
CA ASP A 278 5.16 6.08 -7.07
C ASP A 278 4.79 6.53 -5.67
N MET A 279 4.10 7.63 -5.59
CA MET A 279 3.45 8.09 -4.36
C MET A 279 2.34 9.06 -4.71
N ALA A 280 1.25 8.98 -3.99
CA ALA A 280 0.15 9.92 -4.12
C ALA A 280 -0.34 10.41 -2.75
N ALA A 281 -0.88 11.61 -2.74
CA ALA A 281 -1.59 12.19 -1.61
C ALA A 281 -3.03 12.44 -2.02
N TRP A 282 -3.97 12.11 -1.13
CA TRP A 282 -5.40 12.15 -1.38
C TRP A 282 -6.16 12.99 -0.37
N ASP A 283 -7.13 13.73 -0.84
CA ASP A 283 -8.20 14.29 -0.01
C ASP A 283 -9.30 13.24 0.16
N LEU A 284 -9.35 12.61 1.30
CA LEU A 284 -10.30 11.53 1.56
C LEU A 284 -11.74 12.02 1.73
N CYS A 285 -11.97 13.32 1.90
CA CYS A 285 -13.31 13.87 1.92
C CYS A 285 -14.05 13.66 0.61
N ASN A 286 -13.32 13.45 -0.48
CA ASN A 286 -13.88 13.23 -1.80
C ASN A 286 -14.00 11.74 -2.17
N PHE A 287 -13.46 10.83 -1.37
CA PHE A 287 -13.39 9.40 -1.72
C PHE A 287 -14.76 8.72 -1.81
N GLU A 288 -15.76 9.24 -1.10
CA GLU A 288 -17.12 8.71 -1.23
C GLU A 288 -17.69 8.99 -2.62
N TYR A 289 -17.38 10.15 -3.20
CA TYR A 289 -17.82 10.49 -4.57
C TYR A 289 -17.06 9.66 -5.61
N LEU A 290 -15.76 9.49 -5.44
CA LEU A 290 -14.95 8.66 -6.33
C LEU A 290 -15.42 7.20 -6.31
N ALA A 291 -15.62 6.64 -5.13
CA ALA A 291 -16.13 5.29 -4.99
C ALA A 291 -17.53 5.14 -5.58
N GLY A 292 -18.38 6.14 -5.41
CA GLY A 292 -19.72 6.17 -5.99
C GLY A 292 -19.71 6.21 -7.51
N ALA A 293 -18.84 7.03 -8.11
CA ALA A 293 -18.70 7.11 -9.56
C ALA A 293 -18.17 5.80 -10.14
N PHE A 294 -17.23 5.16 -9.47
CA PHE A 294 -16.70 3.88 -9.90
C PHE A 294 -17.75 2.76 -9.77
N ASP A 295 -18.57 2.82 -8.74
CA ASP A 295 -19.68 1.89 -8.57
C ASP A 295 -20.74 2.03 -9.69
N GLU A 296 -20.97 3.26 -10.16
CA GLU A 296 -21.84 3.51 -11.32
C GLU A 296 -21.26 2.93 -12.60
N LEU A 297 -19.95 3.04 -12.80
CA LEU A 297 -19.29 2.39 -13.93
C LEU A 297 -19.48 0.87 -13.85
N ALA A 298 -19.32 0.27 -12.67
CA ALA A 298 -19.56 -1.16 -12.49
C ALA A 298 -20.98 -1.57 -12.88
N GLU A 299 -22.00 -0.78 -12.53
CA GLU A 299 -23.38 -1.03 -12.92
C GLU A 299 -23.56 -1.05 -14.44
N VAL A 300 -22.95 -0.11 -15.13
CA VAL A 300 -23.05 -0.04 -16.60
C VAL A 300 -22.32 -1.22 -17.25
N LEU A 301 -21.17 -1.59 -16.74
CA LEU A 301 -20.44 -2.75 -17.23
C LEU A 301 -21.24 -4.05 -17.06
N ILE A 302 -21.91 -4.24 -15.94
CA ILE A 302 -22.76 -5.41 -15.71
C ILE A 302 -23.91 -5.49 -16.72
N LYS A 303 -24.45 -4.35 -17.16
CA LYS A 303 -25.53 -4.33 -18.16
C LYS A 303 -25.10 -4.98 -19.48
N CYS A 304 -23.83 -4.86 -19.84
CA CYS A 304 -23.30 -5.45 -21.06
C CYS A 304 -23.32 -6.98 -21.04
N PHE A 305 -23.30 -7.58 -19.85
CA PHE A 305 -23.21 -9.03 -19.67
C PHE A 305 -24.54 -9.69 -19.30
N LYS A 306 -25.68 -9.10 -19.74
CA LYS A 306 -26.99 -9.69 -19.50
C LYS A 306 -27.33 -10.83 -20.44
N ASP A 307 -27.04 -10.66 -21.72
CA ASP A 307 -27.35 -11.65 -22.74
C ASP A 307 -26.08 -12.13 -23.43
N PRO A 308 -25.63 -13.34 -23.14
CA PRO A 308 -24.44 -13.90 -23.76
C PRO A 308 -24.50 -14.02 -25.29
N ALA A 309 -25.69 -14.00 -25.88
CA ALA A 309 -25.86 -14.06 -27.32
C ALA A 309 -25.71 -12.69 -27.99
N SER A 310 -25.80 -11.62 -27.22
CA SER A 310 -25.73 -10.26 -27.76
C SER A 310 -24.37 -9.91 -28.32
N ARG A 311 -24.35 -8.98 -29.28
CA ARG A 311 -23.13 -8.48 -29.87
C ARG A 311 -22.31 -7.70 -28.85
N ILE A 312 -22.98 -6.89 -28.03
CA ILE A 312 -22.31 -6.06 -27.02
C ILE A 312 -21.60 -6.92 -25.97
N TYR A 313 -22.17 -8.04 -25.57
CA TYR A 313 -21.52 -8.96 -24.63
C TYR A 313 -20.16 -9.41 -25.14
N ARG A 314 -20.09 -9.90 -26.40
CA ARG A 314 -18.86 -10.40 -26.98
C ARG A 314 -17.82 -9.31 -27.24
N GLN A 315 -18.28 -8.10 -27.55
CA GLN A 315 -17.37 -6.98 -27.72
C GLN A 315 -16.79 -6.53 -26.39
N MET A 316 -17.62 -6.35 -25.37
CA MET A 316 -17.16 -5.93 -24.05
C MET A 316 -16.28 -6.97 -23.36
N GLU A 317 -16.52 -8.24 -23.59
CA GLU A 317 -15.64 -9.30 -23.13
C GLU A 317 -14.21 -9.11 -23.64
N ARG A 318 -14.04 -8.72 -24.90
CA ARG A 318 -12.74 -8.45 -25.50
C ARG A 318 -12.17 -7.12 -25.03
N VAL A 319 -12.98 -6.10 -24.97
CA VAL A 319 -12.55 -4.77 -24.53
C VAL A 319 -12.00 -4.83 -23.12
N ILE A 320 -12.73 -5.42 -22.19
CA ILE A 320 -12.29 -5.48 -20.80
C ILE A 320 -10.99 -6.28 -20.67
N LEU A 321 -10.87 -7.40 -21.39
CA LEU A 321 -9.63 -8.16 -21.41
C LEU A 321 -8.46 -7.34 -21.96
N HIS A 322 -8.70 -6.61 -23.04
CA HIS A 322 -7.69 -5.80 -23.69
C HIS A 322 -7.27 -4.60 -22.83
N VAL A 323 -8.24 -3.92 -22.24
CA VAL A 323 -7.99 -2.81 -21.30
C VAL A 323 -7.20 -3.30 -20.10
N HIS A 324 -7.66 -4.36 -19.45
CA HIS A 324 -6.96 -4.94 -18.30
C HIS A 324 -5.51 -5.34 -18.66
N TRP A 325 -5.29 -5.85 -19.87
CA TRP A 325 -3.97 -6.23 -20.35
C TRP A 325 -3.04 -5.05 -20.59
N LYS A 326 -3.58 -3.91 -20.99
CA LYS A 326 -2.78 -2.72 -21.30
C LYS A 326 -2.64 -1.75 -20.15
N CYS A 327 -3.53 -1.83 -19.21
CA CYS A 327 -3.59 -0.90 -18.11
C CYS A 327 -2.32 -0.94 -17.26
N GLN A 328 -1.96 0.17 -16.66
CA GLN A 328 -0.89 0.25 -15.69
C GLN A 328 -1.16 -0.72 -14.55
N THR A 329 -0.21 -1.60 -14.30
CA THR A 329 -0.20 -2.52 -13.18
C THR A 329 1.03 -2.30 -12.31
N TYR A 330 1.03 -2.91 -11.13
CA TYR A 330 2.07 -2.72 -10.13
C TYR A 330 2.71 -4.05 -9.75
N MET A 331 3.33 -4.12 -8.58
CA MET A 331 4.00 -5.32 -8.10
C MET A 331 3.11 -6.56 -8.15
N TYR A 332 1.81 -6.37 -7.97
CA TYR A 332 0.81 -7.39 -8.22
C TYR A 332 -0.05 -6.93 -9.40
N ASP A 333 0.00 -7.66 -10.47
CA ASP A 333 -0.74 -7.37 -11.71
C ASP A 333 -2.27 -7.54 -11.56
N GLN A 334 -2.72 -7.82 -10.36
CA GLN A 334 -4.13 -7.78 -9.98
C GLN A 334 -4.59 -6.40 -9.51
N ASN A 335 -3.67 -5.46 -9.34
CA ASN A 335 -4.00 -4.09 -9.01
C ASN A 335 -3.69 -3.23 -10.23
N VAL A 336 -4.70 -2.55 -10.71
CA VAL A 336 -4.60 -1.70 -11.89
C VAL A 336 -4.83 -0.24 -11.51
N ASP A 337 -4.17 0.67 -12.21
CA ASP A 337 -4.43 2.10 -12.03
C ASP A 337 -5.84 2.44 -12.49
N LEU A 338 -6.58 3.14 -11.65
CA LEU A 338 -7.98 3.48 -11.89
C LEU A 338 -8.14 4.50 -13.02
N GLY A 339 -7.25 5.47 -13.10
CA GLY A 339 -7.29 6.50 -14.13
C GLY A 339 -6.99 5.93 -15.50
N ASP A 340 -5.92 5.18 -15.62
CA ASP A 340 -5.50 4.54 -16.86
C ASP A 340 -6.53 3.51 -17.33
N PHE A 341 -7.10 2.73 -16.40
CA PHE A 341 -8.19 1.81 -16.70
C PHE A 341 -9.38 2.54 -17.34
N CYS A 342 -9.81 3.65 -16.74
CA CYS A 342 -10.95 4.39 -17.26
C CYS A 342 -10.63 5.09 -18.60
N GLU A 343 -9.42 5.61 -18.77
CA GLU A 343 -9.02 6.25 -20.03
C GLU A 343 -8.96 5.24 -21.17
N LEU A 344 -8.35 4.09 -20.93
CA LEU A 344 -8.30 3.02 -21.90
C LEU A 344 -9.71 2.52 -22.26
N LEU A 345 -10.57 2.35 -21.27
CA LEU A 345 -11.92 1.86 -21.47
C LEU A 345 -12.79 2.86 -22.25
N ASP A 346 -12.69 4.16 -21.96
CA ASP A 346 -13.37 5.22 -22.71
C ASP A 346 -12.96 5.19 -24.19
N ARG A 347 -11.66 5.08 -24.45
CA ARG A 347 -11.11 5.05 -25.79
C ARG A 347 -11.55 3.82 -26.59
N GLU A 348 -11.46 2.63 -26.01
CA GLU A 348 -11.84 1.40 -26.68
C GLU A 348 -13.35 1.36 -26.95
N CYS A 349 -14.17 1.84 -25.99
CA CYS A 349 -15.61 1.95 -26.21
C CYS A 349 -15.96 2.94 -27.32
N GLY A 350 -15.21 4.05 -27.43
CA GLY A 350 -15.37 5.01 -28.53
C GLY A 350 -15.12 4.39 -29.87
N SER A 351 -14.01 3.66 -30.02
CA SER A 351 -13.64 2.99 -31.27
C SER A 351 -14.72 1.99 -31.70
N ILE A 352 -15.25 1.22 -30.76
CA ILE A 352 -16.30 0.24 -31.08
C ILE A 352 -17.64 0.91 -31.40
N ALA A 353 -17.95 2.02 -30.76
CA ALA A 353 -19.18 2.74 -31.01
C ALA A 353 -19.31 3.21 -32.48
N GLU A 354 -18.19 3.51 -33.11
CA GLU A 354 -18.14 3.86 -34.53
C GLU A 354 -18.44 2.67 -35.42
N GLU A 355 -18.14 1.46 -34.98
CA GLU A 355 -18.32 0.25 -35.82
C GLU A 355 -19.67 -0.42 -35.62
N ILE A 356 -20.25 -0.31 -34.43
CA ILE A 356 -21.43 -1.08 -34.08
C ILE A 356 -22.73 -0.47 -34.57
N GLY A 357 -22.97 0.75 -34.28
CA GLY A 357 -24.26 1.40 -34.56
C GLY A 357 -25.43 0.84 -33.73
N GLY A 358 -26.60 1.43 -33.86
CA GLY A 358 -27.80 0.96 -33.22
C GLY A 358 -27.89 1.19 -31.71
N ASN A 359 -28.63 0.35 -31.01
CA ASN A 359 -28.85 0.52 -29.58
C ASN A 359 -27.62 0.26 -28.73
N ASP A 360 -26.69 -0.55 -29.22
CA ASP A 360 -25.48 -0.88 -28.48
C ASP A 360 -24.57 0.34 -28.31
N VAL A 361 -24.64 1.30 -29.24
CA VAL A 361 -23.92 2.56 -29.13
C VAL A 361 -24.26 3.30 -27.85
N LYS A 362 -25.52 3.23 -27.44
CA LYS A 362 -25.97 3.96 -26.26
C LYS A 362 -25.30 3.46 -24.98
N ILE A 363 -25.18 2.15 -24.83
CA ILE A 363 -24.53 1.60 -23.63
C ILE A 363 -23.03 1.86 -23.65
N LEU A 364 -22.39 1.89 -24.82
CA LEU A 364 -21.00 2.28 -24.93
C LEU A 364 -20.80 3.75 -24.52
N GLN A 365 -21.72 4.62 -24.91
CA GLN A 365 -21.69 6.03 -24.49
C GLN A 365 -21.94 6.18 -22.99
N GLU A 366 -22.80 5.33 -22.38
CA GLU A 366 -22.97 5.31 -20.93
C GLU A 366 -21.68 4.92 -20.22
N ILE A 367 -20.92 3.94 -20.75
CA ILE A 367 -19.62 3.54 -20.20
C ILE A 367 -18.64 4.69 -20.32
N GLN A 368 -18.54 5.31 -21.49
CA GLN A 368 -17.63 6.44 -21.72
C GLN A 368 -17.93 7.58 -20.74
N GLN A 369 -19.20 7.90 -20.54
CA GLN A 369 -19.59 8.93 -19.59
C GLN A 369 -19.21 8.57 -18.16
N ALA A 370 -19.44 7.32 -17.76
CA ALA A 370 -19.09 6.84 -16.43
C ALA A 370 -17.56 6.89 -16.21
N CYS A 371 -16.77 6.49 -17.20
CA CYS A 371 -15.31 6.59 -17.14
C CYS A 371 -14.86 8.03 -16.95
N ARG A 372 -15.45 8.99 -17.66
CA ARG A 372 -15.11 10.42 -17.51
C ARG A 372 -15.50 10.94 -16.13
N GLN A 373 -16.63 10.50 -15.60
CA GLN A 373 -17.04 10.86 -14.25
C GLN A 373 -16.05 10.35 -13.20
N VAL A 374 -15.62 9.10 -13.31
CA VAL A 374 -14.55 8.56 -12.46
C VAL A 374 -13.29 9.41 -12.57
N GLY A 375 -12.87 9.76 -13.79
CA GLY A 375 -11.71 10.60 -14.02
C GLY A 375 -11.85 12.01 -13.43
N GLU A 376 -13.06 12.55 -13.35
CA GLU A 376 -13.29 13.84 -12.68
C GLU A 376 -13.19 13.71 -11.16
N GLU A 377 -13.82 12.71 -10.58
CA GLU A 377 -13.75 12.51 -9.13
C GLU A 377 -12.34 12.12 -8.69
N LEU A 378 -11.60 11.38 -9.53
CA LEU A 378 -10.19 11.07 -9.29
C LEU A 378 -9.36 12.35 -9.21
N ARG A 379 -9.53 13.27 -10.16
CA ARG A 379 -8.83 14.56 -10.16
C ARG A 379 -9.21 15.46 -8.99
N ARG A 380 -10.36 15.26 -8.37
CA ARG A 380 -10.76 15.98 -7.15
C ARG A 380 -10.19 15.35 -5.90
N SER A 381 -10.01 14.05 -5.92
CA SER A 381 -9.54 13.28 -4.78
C SER A 381 -8.03 13.27 -4.66
N VAL A 382 -7.31 13.28 -5.77
CA VAL A 382 -5.85 13.24 -5.77
C VAL A 382 -5.31 14.68 -5.65
N ILE A 383 -4.69 14.97 -4.52
CA ILE A 383 -4.01 16.25 -4.29
C ILE A 383 -2.80 16.36 -5.19
N LEU A 384 -1.99 15.31 -5.21
CA LEU A 384 -0.83 15.18 -6.08
C LEU A 384 -0.46 13.70 -6.19
N SER A 385 -0.12 13.28 -7.38
CA SER A 385 0.53 11.99 -7.63
C SER A 385 1.83 12.21 -8.36
N GLY A 386 2.76 11.29 -8.21
CA GLY A 386 4.01 11.31 -8.94
C GLY A 386 4.67 9.95 -8.98
N PHE A 387 5.54 9.77 -9.94
CA PHE A 387 6.31 8.55 -10.10
C PHE A 387 7.76 8.85 -10.50
N SER A 388 8.62 7.88 -10.32
CA SER A 388 9.98 7.86 -10.84
C SER A 388 10.26 6.47 -11.41
N GLY A 389 10.78 6.41 -12.61
CA GLY A 389 11.02 5.16 -13.34
C GLY A 389 9.92 4.82 -14.34
N GLY A 390 10.31 4.16 -15.42
CA GLY A 390 9.45 3.95 -16.59
C GLY A 390 8.33 2.94 -16.41
N SER A 391 8.39 2.09 -15.38
CA SER A 391 7.36 1.07 -15.19
C SER A 391 6.05 1.62 -14.64
N TYR A 392 6.05 2.84 -14.08
CA TYR A 392 4.88 3.46 -13.47
C TYR A 392 4.45 4.76 -14.16
N GLN A 393 4.80 4.90 -15.44
CA GLN A 393 4.58 6.14 -16.19
C GLN A 393 3.10 6.49 -16.45
N TYR A 394 2.19 5.55 -16.24
CA TYR A 394 0.75 5.76 -16.41
C TYR A 394 0.01 5.76 -15.07
N SER A 395 0.74 5.88 -13.94
CA SER A 395 0.12 5.97 -12.63
C SER A 395 -0.60 7.30 -12.46
N ASN A 396 -1.83 7.24 -12.01
CA ASN A 396 -2.66 8.39 -11.68
C ASN A 396 -2.84 8.57 -10.16
N GLY A 397 -2.28 7.67 -9.39
CA GLY A 397 -2.19 7.77 -7.93
C GLY A 397 -3.23 6.99 -7.15
N VAL A 398 -4.12 6.26 -7.80
CA VAL A 398 -5.10 5.40 -7.13
C VAL A 398 -5.27 4.11 -7.93
N SER A 399 -4.98 2.99 -7.34
CA SER A 399 -5.23 1.69 -7.94
C SER A 399 -6.53 1.05 -7.44
N VAL A 400 -6.95 0.01 -8.11
CA VAL A 400 -8.13 -0.78 -7.75
C VAL A 400 -7.86 -2.26 -7.99
N PHE A 401 -8.45 -3.12 -7.18
CA PHE A 401 -8.31 -4.56 -7.30
C PHE A 401 -9.12 -5.10 -8.48
N PHE A 402 -8.41 -5.69 -9.45
CA PHE A 402 -9.00 -6.32 -10.62
C PHE A 402 -8.24 -7.61 -10.97
N PRO A 403 -8.54 -8.73 -10.35
CA PRO A 403 -7.79 -9.97 -10.56
C PRO A 403 -8.06 -10.58 -11.94
N TRP A 404 -7.05 -11.30 -12.43
CA TRP A 404 -7.08 -11.91 -13.76
C TRP A 404 -8.00 -13.12 -13.86
N SER A 405 -8.23 -13.82 -12.77
CA SER A 405 -8.98 -15.06 -12.78
C SER A 405 -9.88 -15.20 -11.55
N ARG A 406 -10.78 -16.13 -11.65
CA ARG A 406 -11.64 -16.54 -10.54
C ARG A 406 -10.81 -17.01 -9.35
N GLU A 407 -9.80 -17.82 -9.60
CA GLU A 407 -8.93 -18.34 -8.56
C GLU A 407 -8.19 -17.20 -7.85
N GLY A 408 -7.64 -16.26 -8.62
CA GLY A 408 -7.02 -15.05 -8.07
C GLY A 408 -7.97 -14.23 -7.20
N TYR A 409 -9.25 -14.20 -7.55
CA TYR A 409 -10.27 -13.53 -6.74
C TYR A 409 -10.58 -14.33 -5.46
N GLU A 410 -10.71 -15.66 -5.56
CA GLU A 410 -11.12 -16.49 -4.42
C GLU A 410 -10.18 -16.38 -3.21
N VAL A 411 -8.88 -16.25 -3.44
CA VAL A 411 -7.93 -16.06 -2.34
C VAL A 411 -8.21 -14.78 -1.56
N SER A 412 -8.46 -13.71 -2.28
CA SER A 412 -8.68 -12.39 -1.68
C SER A 412 -10.12 -12.15 -1.28
N ARG A 413 -11.05 -12.96 -1.76
CA ARG A 413 -12.50 -12.73 -1.68
C ARG A 413 -13.02 -12.49 -0.27
N LYS A 414 -12.52 -13.23 0.68
CA LYS A 414 -12.97 -13.11 2.07
C LYS A 414 -12.59 -11.74 2.63
N ASN A 415 -11.35 -11.34 2.44
CA ASN A 415 -10.83 -10.08 2.91
C ASN A 415 -11.48 -8.93 2.15
N TYR A 416 -11.55 -9.03 0.83
CA TYR A 416 -12.19 -8.04 -0.02
C TYR A 416 -13.64 -7.78 0.40
N LYS A 417 -14.43 -8.83 0.62
CA LYS A 417 -15.81 -8.70 1.07
C LYS A 417 -15.97 -8.18 2.49
N SER A 418 -14.92 -8.12 3.26
CA SER A 418 -14.97 -7.53 4.60
C SER A 418 -14.86 -6.01 4.58
N LEU A 419 -14.32 -5.42 3.53
CA LEU A 419 -14.10 -3.99 3.39
C LEU A 419 -15.42 -3.20 3.26
N TRP A 420 -15.41 -1.97 3.71
CA TRP A 420 -16.56 -1.08 3.54
C TRP A 420 -16.86 -0.79 2.08
N PHE A 421 -15.82 -0.68 1.26
CA PHE A 421 -15.93 -0.50 -0.18
C PHE A 421 -16.82 -1.57 -0.83
N SER A 422 -16.65 -2.82 -0.48
CA SER A 422 -17.44 -3.92 -1.03
C SER A 422 -18.92 -3.89 -0.59
N LYS A 423 -19.26 -3.03 0.36
CA LYS A 423 -20.61 -2.92 0.94
C LYS A 423 -21.38 -1.71 0.44
N LEU A 424 -20.82 -0.90 -0.44
CA LEU A 424 -21.49 0.26 -1.04
C LEU A 424 -22.83 -0.13 -1.68
N ALA A 425 -22.89 -1.31 -2.25
CA ALA A 425 -24.08 -1.85 -2.93
C ALA A 425 -25.35 -1.96 -2.07
N THR A 426 -25.30 -1.65 -0.78
CA THR A 426 -26.43 -1.84 0.15
C THR A 426 -27.67 -1.02 -0.19
N LYS A 427 -27.54 -0.04 -1.06
CA LYS A 427 -28.66 0.84 -1.47
C LYS A 427 -29.30 0.41 -2.81
N LYS A 428 -29.33 -0.87 -3.14
CA LYS A 428 -29.91 -1.43 -4.37
C LYS A 428 -29.06 -1.22 -5.62
N ARG A 429 -27.80 -0.87 -5.47
CA ARG A 429 -26.88 -0.72 -6.59
C ARG A 429 -26.00 -1.94 -6.65
N LEU A 430 -25.55 -2.22 -7.85
CA LEU A 430 -24.54 -3.25 -8.08
C LEU A 430 -23.19 -2.59 -7.89
N SER A 431 -22.27 -3.26 -7.25
CA SER A 431 -20.96 -2.74 -6.92
C SER A 431 -19.89 -3.30 -7.84
N TRP A 432 -18.68 -2.75 -7.72
CA TRP A 432 -17.49 -3.34 -8.35
C TRP A 432 -17.34 -4.82 -7.97
N THR A 433 -17.63 -5.17 -6.71
CA THR A 433 -17.66 -6.57 -6.27
C THR A 433 -18.59 -7.43 -7.10
N ALA A 434 -19.80 -6.92 -7.40
CA ALA A 434 -20.75 -7.64 -8.22
C ALA A 434 -20.28 -7.75 -9.68
N PHE A 435 -19.61 -6.71 -10.20
CA PHE A 435 -18.97 -6.78 -11.51
C PHE A 435 -17.89 -7.84 -11.55
N LEU A 436 -16.98 -7.85 -10.57
CA LEU A 436 -15.92 -8.86 -10.49
C LEU A 436 -16.53 -10.28 -10.47
N GLU A 437 -17.53 -10.52 -9.65
CA GLU A 437 -18.16 -11.83 -9.61
C GLU A 437 -18.83 -12.17 -10.94
N LYS A 438 -19.57 -11.25 -11.54
CA LYS A 438 -20.17 -11.46 -12.85
C LYS A 438 -19.13 -11.76 -13.92
N TYR A 439 -18.09 -10.94 -13.98
CA TYR A 439 -17.04 -11.07 -15.00
C TYR A 439 -16.21 -12.35 -14.82
N LEU A 440 -15.75 -12.62 -13.61
CA LEU A 440 -14.83 -13.73 -13.36
C LEU A 440 -15.52 -15.09 -13.35
N TYR A 441 -16.79 -15.17 -12.90
CA TYR A 441 -17.47 -16.45 -12.78
C TYR A 441 -18.35 -16.82 -13.97
N GLU A 442 -18.77 -15.83 -14.75
CA GLU A 442 -19.67 -16.09 -15.86
C GLU A 442 -19.11 -15.71 -17.22
N VAL A 443 -18.32 -14.65 -17.29
CA VAL A 443 -17.82 -14.13 -18.56
C VAL A 443 -16.47 -14.75 -18.92
N SER A 444 -15.48 -14.59 -18.06
CA SER A 444 -14.13 -15.06 -18.36
C SER A 444 -14.00 -16.59 -18.41
N VAL A 445 -14.80 -17.29 -17.64
CA VAL A 445 -14.82 -18.76 -17.62
C VAL A 445 -15.05 -19.35 -19.01
N ARG A 446 -15.87 -18.71 -19.81
CA ARG A 446 -16.18 -19.21 -21.16
C ARG A 446 -14.97 -19.34 -22.06
N ARG A 447 -13.95 -18.58 -21.80
CA ARG A 447 -12.71 -18.66 -22.58
C ARG A 447 -11.82 -19.80 -22.13
N LEU A 448 -12.03 -20.27 -20.93
CA LEU A 448 -11.28 -21.41 -20.38
C LEU A 448 -11.94 -22.74 -20.73
N GLU A 449 -13.21 -22.69 -21.14
CA GLU A 449 -13.96 -23.86 -21.58
C GLU A 449 -13.83 -24.18 -23.07
N LEU A 450 -13.02 -23.41 -23.80
CA LEU A 450 -12.73 -23.73 -25.19
C LEU A 450 -11.99 -25.05 -25.29
N PRO A 451 -12.27 -25.88 -26.32
CA PRO A 451 -11.58 -27.13 -26.52
C PRO A 451 -10.07 -26.93 -26.56
N ASP A 452 -9.35 -27.88 -26.06
CA ASP A 452 -7.88 -27.78 -25.97
C ASP A 452 -7.20 -27.65 -27.35
N GLU A 453 -7.84 -28.14 -28.38
CA GLU A 453 -7.31 -27.99 -29.74
C GLU A 453 -7.36 -26.54 -30.24
N ASP A 454 -8.25 -25.74 -29.70
CA ASP A 454 -8.40 -24.35 -30.11
C ASP A 454 -7.60 -23.39 -29.23
N VAL A 455 -7.02 -23.88 -28.15
CA VAL A 455 -6.25 -23.08 -27.20
C VAL A 455 -4.80 -23.54 -27.22
N PRO A 456 -3.89 -22.78 -27.75
CA PRO A 456 -2.47 -23.18 -27.80
C PRO A 456 -1.93 -23.52 -26.41
N VAL A 457 -1.14 -24.57 -26.34
CA VAL A 457 -0.45 -24.95 -25.12
C VAL A 457 0.42 -23.79 -24.65
N GLY A 458 0.31 -23.42 -23.37
CA GLY A 458 1.05 -22.31 -22.85
C GLY A 458 0.41 -20.95 -23.10
N SER A 459 -0.84 -20.94 -23.56
CA SER A 459 -1.54 -19.66 -23.73
C SER A 459 -1.67 -18.95 -22.40
N ARG A 460 -1.75 -17.63 -22.44
CA ARG A 460 -1.81 -16.82 -21.24
C ARG A 460 -3.07 -17.09 -20.39
N TYR A 461 -4.13 -17.56 -20.96
CA TYR A 461 -5.32 -17.92 -20.19
C TYR A 461 -5.06 -19.07 -19.23
N ARG A 462 -4.29 -20.07 -19.66
CA ARG A 462 -3.92 -21.16 -18.77
C ARG A 462 -2.92 -20.70 -17.73
N TYR A 463 -2.05 -19.79 -18.13
CA TYR A 463 -1.04 -19.26 -17.24
C TYR A 463 -1.67 -18.46 -16.10
N TYR A 464 -2.67 -17.65 -16.39
CA TYR A 464 -3.36 -16.84 -15.39
C TYR A 464 -4.57 -17.54 -14.78
N SER A 465 -4.60 -18.85 -14.75
CA SER A 465 -5.67 -19.58 -14.06
C SER A 465 -5.67 -19.33 -12.55
N GLY A 466 -4.59 -18.85 -12.03
CA GLY A 466 -4.53 -18.41 -10.63
C GLY A 466 -4.04 -19.43 -9.64
N VAL A 467 -4.31 -20.68 -9.84
CA VAL A 467 -3.99 -21.74 -8.86
C VAL A 467 -2.53 -21.69 -8.42
N LYS A 468 -1.62 -21.65 -9.38
CA LYS A 468 -0.21 -21.65 -9.04
C LYS A 468 0.23 -20.34 -8.39
N PHE A 469 -0.36 -19.23 -8.79
CA PHE A 469 -0.08 -17.94 -8.17
C PHE A 469 -0.40 -17.96 -6.67
N HIS A 470 -1.48 -18.65 -6.29
CA HIS A 470 -1.82 -18.76 -4.90
C HIS A 470 -0.85 -19.58 -4.09
N GLU A 471 -0.44 -20.71 -4.63
CA GLU A 471 0.51 -21.55 -3.94
C GLU A 471 1.83 -20.82 -3.71
N ASP A 472 2.27 -20.08 -4.71
CA ASP A 472 3.49 -19.29 -4.61
C ASP A 472 3.34 -18.15 -3.60
N LEU A 473 2.20 -17.49 -3.55
CA LEU A 473 1.94 -16.41 -2.61
C LEU A 473 1.89 -16.94 -1.16
N ASP A 474 1.15 -18.01 -0.94
CA ASP A 474 1.07 -18.65 0.37
C ASP A 474 2.44 -19.09 0.85
N SER A 475 3.26 -19.59 -0.05
CA SER A 475 4.61 -20.05 0.26
C SER A 475 5.52 -18.90 0.67
N ILE A 476 5.38 -17.73 0.05
CA ILE A 476 6.14 -16.56 0.42
C ILE A 476 5.67 -16.06 1.78
N MET A 477 4.38 -15.93 1.94
CA MET A 477 3.80 -15.37 3.14
C MET A 477 3.98 -16.29 4.37
N SER A 478 4.15 -17.58 4.14
CA SER A 478 4.45 -18.54 5.22
C SER A 478 5.93 -18.59 5.60
N GLY A 479 6.77 -17.80 4.94
CA GLY A 479 8.20 -17.76 5.27
C GLY A 479 9.03 -18.85 4.62
N ASN A 480 8.48 -19.60 3.70
CA ASN A 480 9.22 -20.61 2.97
C ASN A 480 10.06 -19.97 1.87
N GLY A 481 11.04 -19.26 2.29
CA GLY A 481 11.87 -18.35 1.51
C GLY A 481 12.19 -18.60 0.05
N ASN A 482 12.25 -19.82 -0.39
CA ASN A 482 12.64 -20.09 -1.77
C ASN A 482 11.63 -19.62 -2.82
N SER A 483 10.44 -19.34 -2.41
CA SER A 483 9.38 -19.01 -3.37
C SER A 483 9.35 -17.56 -3.78
N ALA A 484 9.94 -16.72 -2.97
CA ALA A 484 9.91 -15.29 -3.24
C ALA A 484 10.43 -14.96 -4.63
N THR A 485 11.55 -15.58 -4.98
CA THR A 485 12.10 -15.29 -6.28
C THR A 485 11.27 -15.84 -7.42
N LYS A 486 10.37 -16.74 -7.14
CA LYS A 486 9.61 -17.31 -8.20
C LYS A 486 8.43 -16.52 -8.59
N ILE A 487 7.87 -15.79 -7.69
CA ILE A 487 6.71 -15.04 -8.05
C ILE A 487 7.07 -13.91 -8.92
N ALA A 488 8.14 -13.30 -8.60
CA ALA A 488 8.47 -12.18 -9.36
C ALA A 488 9.09 -12.54 -10.63
N GLY A 489 9.60 -13.52 -10.79
CA GLY A 489 10.27 -13.68 -11.91
C GLY A 489 10.12 -14.83 -12.64
N GLN A 490 9.35 -15.58 -12.46
CA GLN A 490 9.30 -16.69 -12.99
C GLN A 490 8.81 -16.78 -14.19
N GLU A 491 9.11 -17.44 -14.85
CA GLU A 491 8.71 -17.64 -16.10
C GLU A 491 7.84 -16.59 -16.51
N GLY A 492 6.96 -16.38 -16.13
CA GLY A 492 6.09 -15.51 -16.72
C GLY A 492 6.59 -14.18 -16.66
N SER A 493 7.12 -13.94 -15.70
CA SER A 493 7.33 -12.68 -15.60
C SER A 493 8.57 -12.28 -15.78
N LYS A 494 9.18 -12.85 -16.28
CA LYS A 494 10.06 -12.28 -16.84
C LYS A 494 9.53 -11.19 -17.36
N ILE A 495 8.85 -10.92 -16.98
CA ILE A 495 8.05 -10.01 -17.09
C ILE A 495 8.81 -8.92 -16.70
N ALA A 496 8.73 -8.47 -15.95
CA ALA A 496 9.28 -7.54 -15.53
C ALA A 496 10.28 -7.97 -14.83
N GLY A 497 10.63 -8.71 -14.66
CA GLY A 497 11.29 -9.39 -14.40
C GLY A 497 11.38 -10.53 -14.61
N GLN A 498 11.65 -11.36 -14.29
CA GLN A 498 11.85 -12.31 -14.31
C GLN A 498 12.45 -12.87 -14.71
N GLU A 499 12.82 -13.44 -14.85
CA GLU A 499 13.33 -14.16 -14.65
C GLU A 499 14.26 -13.98 -13.95
N GLY A 500 14.31 -13.37 -13.10
CA GLY A 500 14.74 -13.00 -12.64
C GLY A 500 15.01 -12.56 -11.68
N SER A 501 14.79 -12.82 -10.88
CA SER A 501 14.69 -12.42 -10.33
C SER A 501 14.79 -11.97 -10.42
N LYS A 502 14.66 -12.18 -10.54
CA LYS A 502 14.61 -11.87 -11.48
C LYS A 502 13.71 -10.94 -11.65
N ILE A 503 13.02 -9.83 -10.93
CA ILE A 503 12.27 -9.06 -11.03
C ILE A 503 11.92 -8.56 -11.49
N ALA A 504 12.12 -8.93 -11.09
CA ALA A 504 12.09 -8.74 -12.00
C ALA A 504 12.73 -9.83 -12.56
N GLY A 505 13.29 -10.87 -12.31
CA GLY A 505 13.61 -12.04 -12.70
C GLY A 505 14.43 -13.14 -12.78
N GLN A 506 14.85 -14.47 -12.83
CA GLN A 506 15.48 -15.55 -13.14
C GLN A 506 15.90 -16.22 -14.24
N GLU A 507 16.01 -16.75 -14.81
CA GLU A 507 16.45 -16.92 -15.54
C GLU A 507 16.38 -16.51 -16.25
N GLY A 508 16.04 -15.95 -15.76
CA GLY A 508 15.96 -15.19 -15.67
C GLY A 508 15.90 -14.44 -14.70
N SER A 509 15.78 -14.40 -13.59
CA SER A 509 15.59 -13.66 -12.85
C SER A 509 16.26 -12.90 -12.71
N LYS A 510 16.21 -12.63 -12.58
CA LYS A 510 17.04 -12.05 -12.63
C LYS A 510 16.92 -10.77 -13.06
N ILE A 511 16.42 -9.93 -12.60
CA ILE A 511 16.17 -8.71 -12.91
C ILE A 511 15.91 -8.07 -11.82
N ALA A 512 15.94 -8.06 -11.21
CA ALA A 512 15.70 -7.58 -10.16
C ALA A 512 15.51 -8.71 -9.35
N GLY A 513 16.27 -9.67 -9.27
CA GLY A 513 16.23 -10.72 -8.53
C GLY A 513 16.99 -11.85 -8.56
N GLN A 514 17.67 -12.84 -8.40
CA GLN A 514 18.17 -13.78 -8.46
C GLN A 514 18.68 -14.39 -8.98
N GLU A 515 18.79 -14.74 -9.13
CA GLU A 515 19.22 -15.32 -9.27
C GLU A 515 19.86 -15.13 -8.68
N GLY A 516 19.83 -14.81 -7.50
CA GLY A 516 20.02 -14.44 -7.00
C GLY A 516 20.14 -13.49 -6.74
N SER A 517 20.21 -13.12 -6.22
CA SER A 517 20.03 -12.14 -6.50
C SER A 517 20.45 -11.79 -7.60
N LYS A 518 19.92 -11.88 -8.34
CA LYS A 518 20.03 -11.56 -9.53
C LYS A 518 19.08 -10.67 -9.97
N ILE A 519 18.67 -9.64 -9.59
CA ILE A 519 17.87 -8.79 -9.86
C ILE A 519 17.45 -8.52 -10.29
N ALA A 520 17.79 -8.70 -9.51
CA ALA A 520 17.31 -8.54 -10.03
C ALA A 520 17.44 -9.65 -10.81
N GLY A 521 18.16 -10.68 -10.80
CA GLY A 521 18.30 -11.86 -11.22
C GLY A 521 19.02 -12.89 -11.74
N GLN A 522 19.53 -13.90 -12.15
CA GLN A 522 20.14 -14.80 -12.84
C GLN A 522 20.27 -15.40 -14.03
N GLU A 523 20.17 -15.80 -14.27
CA GLU A 523 20.50 -15.97 -15.26
C GLU A 523 19.99 -15.65 -16.05
N GLY A 524 19.63 -15.32 -15.64
CA GLY A 524 19.25 -14.59 -15.94
C GLY A 524 19.24 -13.60 -15.23
N SER A 525 19.41 -13.49 -14.12
CA SER A 525 19.40 -12.68 -13.60
C SER A 525 19.96 -11.91 -13.79
N LYS A 526 19.74 -11.69 -13.88
CA LYS A 526 20.62 -11.16 -14.39
C LYS A 526 20.37 -9.94 -15.01
N ILE A 527 19.98 -9.08 -14.53
CA ILE A 527 19.70 -7.82 -14.98
C ILE A 527 19.71 -7.03 -13.89
N ALA A 528 19.84 -7.33 -13.02
CA ALA A 528 19.92 -6.71 -11.97
C ALA A 528 19.91 -7.79 -11.01
N GLY A 529 20.73 -8.71 -10.95
CA GLY A 529 20.82 -9.76 -10.14
C GLY A 529 21.53 -10.91 -10.47
N GLN A 530 22.11 -11.86 -10.57
CA GLN A 530 22.56 -12.81 -10.94
C GLN A 530 22.95 -13.42 -11.38
N GLU A 531 22.95 -13.71 -11.27
CA GLU A 531 23.33 -14.43 -11.40
C GLU A 531 23.89 -14.43 -10.67
N GLY A 532 23.84 -14.07 -9.56
CA GLY A 532 24.11 -13.88 -8.95
C GLY A 532 24.44 -13.06 -8.62
N SER A 533 24.18 -12.56 -8.26
CA SER A 533 24.14 -11.62 -8.61
C SER A 533 24.58 -11.30 -9.82
N LYS A 534 24.00 -11.07 -10.60
CA LYS A 534 24.28 -10.80 -11.83
C LYS A 534 23.42 -9.96 -12.55
N ILE A 535 23.17 -8.92 -12.36
CA ILE A 535 22.66 -7.93 -13.01
C ILE A 535 22.44 -7.18 -12.56
N ALA A 536 22.71 -6.72 -11.87
CA ALA A 536 22.63 -7.02 -11.48
C ALA A 536 22.45 -8.30 -11.73
N GLY A 537 23.15 -9.24 -12.01
CA GLY A 537 23.25 -10.49 -12.24
C GLY A 537 24.08 -11.30 -13.12
N GLN A 538 24.45 -12.23 -13.77
CA GLN A 538 25.04 -13.09 -14.62
C GLN A 538 24.97 -13.64 -15.89
N GLU A 539 24.64 -13.98 -16.13
CA GLU A 539 24.76 -14.28 -17.24
C GLU A 539 23.90 -14.08 -17.96
N GLY A 540 23.33 -14.15 -17.57
CA GLY A 540 22.65 -13.61 -18.01
C GLY A 540 22.71 -12.52 -17.53
N SER A 541 23.29 -12.26 -16.44
CA SER A 541 23.53 -11.52 -16.08
C SER A 541 24.06 -10.83 -16.48
N LYS A 542 23.86 -10.81 -16.68
CA LYS A 542 24.62 -10.22 -17.36
C LYS A 542 24.20 -9.01 -17.93
N ILE A 543 23.64 -8.25 -17.36
CA ILE A 543 23.25 -7.01 -17.86
C ILE A 543 23.43 -6.19 -16.77
N ALA A 544 23.11 -6.20 -15.90
CA ALA A 544 23.37 -5.63 -14.87
C ALA A 544 23.49 -6.77 -14.05
N GLY A 545 24.36 -7.56 -14.08
CA GLY A 545 24.60 -8.61 -13.41
C GLY A 545 25.53 -9.60 -13.86
N GLN A 546 26.23 -10.34 -14.19
CA GLN A 546 26.97 -11.19 -14.67
C GLN A 546 27.37 -11.59 -15.55
N GLU A 547 27.14 -11.90 -15.62
CA GLU A 547 27.49 -11.83 -16.16
C GLU A 547 27.35 -11.23 -15.85
N GLY A 548 26.85 -10.91 -14.92
CA GLY A 548 26.33 -10.12 -14.19
C GLY A 548 27.26 -9.24 -13.59
N SER A 549 27.85 -9.66 -12.66
CA SER A 549 28.83 -8.90 -12.27
C SER A 549 29.65 -8.64 -13.37
N LYS A 550 29.34 -9.02 -14.41
CA LYS A 550 30.05 -8.71 -15.44
C LYS A 550 29.57 -7.55 -16.00
N ILE A 551 28.55 -7.07 -15.74
CA ILE A 551 28.09 -5.94 -16.40
C ILE A 551 28.24 -4.96 -15.40
N ALA A 552 27.81 -5.17 -14.37
CA ALA A 552 28.07 -4.26 -13.39
C ALA A 552 29.33 -4.65 -12.84
N GLY A 553 29.85 -5.51 -13.19
CA GLY A 553 30.93 -5.88 -12.59
C GLY A 553 32.08 -6.24 -13.33
N GLN A 554 32.24 -6.43 -14.40
CA GLN A 554 33.30 -6.86 -14.94
C GLN A 554 33.41 -7.32 -16.19
N GLU A 555 33.92 -7.39 -16.72
CA GLU A 555 34.09 -7.70 -17.96
C GLU A 555 33.45 -8.56 -18.46
#